data_8b0479252d350b43d53cf9c8f66ac521
#
_entry.id   8b0479252d350b43d53cf9c8f66ac521
#
_cell.length_a   1.000
_cell.length_b   1.000
_cell.length_c   1.000
_cell.angle_alpha   90.00
_cell.angle_beta   90.00
_cell.angle_gamma   90.00
#
_symmetry.space_group_name_H-M   'P 1'
#
loop_
_entity.id
_entity.type
_entity.pdbx_description
1 polymer ?
#
loop_
_entity_poly.entity_id
_entity_poly.type
_entity_poly.pdbx_seq_one_letter_code
_entity_poly.pdbx_strand_id
1 'polypeptide(L)'
;MSSGRFHPSNEGRRIIICDYNQLLQSVTGLLRMSGYTVFQAYDADAARELCGQLENIEMLILNTTGTGTDSATLVRDIRVEAPGLPVLHIGNAELDGMPADVPTLAESFTPDLLLETVAHLLPARDGTR
;
A
#
# COMPACT_ATOMS: atom_id res chain seq x y z
N MET A 1 8.44 -9.91 -24.56
CA MET A 1 8.44 -9.90 -24.05
C MET A 1 8.01 -9.65 -23.06
N SER A 2 7.92 -9.85 -22.75
CA SER A 2 7.21 -9.69 -21.75
C SER A 2 7.53 -8.72 -20.88
N SER A 3 6.73 -8.02 -20.52
CA SER A 3 6.95 -7.11 -19.58
C SER A 3 7.10 -7.80 -18.33
N GLY A 4 8.02 -7.81 -17.63
CA GLY A 4 8.13 -8.39 -16.34
C GLY A 4 7.23 -7.77 -15.31
N ARG A 5 6.35 -6.86 -15.68
CA ARG A 5 5.58 -6.20 -14.66
C ARG A 5 4.22 -6.82 -14.39
N PHE A 6 3.62 -7.44 -15.36
CA PHE A 6 2.32 -8.05 -15.12
C PHE A 6 2.53 -9.52 -14.78
N HIS A 7 1.93 -9.96 -13.71
CA HIS A 7 1.93 -11.36 -13.33
C HIS A 7 0.51 -11.79 -13.05
N PRO A 8 0.08 -12.91 -13.57
CA PRO A 8 -1.28 -13.38 -13.27
C PRO A 8 -1.55 -13.53 -11.78
N SER A 9 -0.53 -13.82 -11.00
CA SER A 9 -0.72 -13.96 -9.55
C SER A 9 -1.06 -12.65 -8.88
N ASN A 10 -0.82 -11.50 -9.54
CA ASN A 10 -1.17 -10.20 -8.98
C ASN A 10 -2.58 -9.79 -9.35
N GLU A 11 -3.19 -10.46 -10.31
CA GLU A 11 -4.45 -10.00 -10.84
C GLU A 11 -5.52 -10.00 -9.77
N GLY A 12 -6.18 -8.90 -9.61
CA GLY A 12 -7.26 -8.77 -8.64
C GLY A 12 -6.83 -8.59 -7.20
N ARG A 13 -5.54 -8.60 -6.90
CA ARG A 13 -5.09 -8.34 -5.53
C ARG A 13 -5.37 -6.89 -5.22
N ARG A 14 -5.98 -6.63 -4.06
CA ARG A 14 -6.54 -5.31 -3.75
C ARG A 14 -5.64 -4.54 -2.81
N ILE A 15 -5.25 -3.35 -3.25
CA ILE A 15 -4.36 -2.47 -2.48
C ILE A 15 -5.07 -1.13 -2.32
N ILE A 16 -5.05 -0.58 -1.11
CA ILE A 16 -5.50 0.79 -0.88
C ILE A 16 -4.28 1.68 -0.78
N ILE A 17 -4.27 2.79 -1.52
CA ILE A 17 -3.24 3.81 -1.39
C ILE A 17 -3.85 5.03 -0.74
N CYS A 18 -3.33 5.40 0.44
CA CYS A 18 -3.71 6.62 1.11
C CYS A 18 -2.67 7.69 0.76
N ASP A 19 -3.06 8.66 -0.10
CA ASP A 19 -2.09 9.56 -0.70
C ASP A 19 -2.64 10.97 -0.61
N TYR A 20 -2.30 11.68 0.46
CA TYR A 20 -2.89 12.96 0.76
C TYR A 20 -2.59 14.04 -0.28
N ASN A 21 -1.42 14.01 -0.86
CA ASN A 21 -0.99 15.06 -1.76
C ASN A 21 -0.87 14.59 -3.18
N GLN A 22 -1.43 13.44 -3.48
CA GLN A 22 -1.38 12.86 -4.82
C GLN A 22 0.06 12.64 -5.30
N LEU A 23 0.95 12.41 -4.34
CA LEU A 23 2.35 12.19 -4.68
C LEU A 23 2.58 10.79 -5.24
N LEU A 24 1.63 9.90 -5.03
CA LEU A 24 1.81 8.51 -5.41
C LEU A 24 1.02 8.13 -6.65
N GLN A 25 0.71 9.10 -7.52
CA GLN A 25 -0.03 8.75 -8.73
C GLN A 25 0.74 7.80 -9.62
N SER A 26 2.05 7.98 -9.70
CA SER A 26 2.87 7.07 -10.48
C SER A 26 2.88 5.67 -9.87
N VAL A 27 2.83 5.59 -8.54
CA VAL A 27 2.74 4.30 -7.85
C VAL A 27 1.43 3.61 -8.23
N THR A 28 0.33 4.34 -8.18
CA THR A 28 -0.96 3.78 -8.54
C THR A 28 -0.95 3.24 -9.97
N GLY A 29 -0.44 4.02 -10.91
CA GLY A 29 -0.38 3.58 -12.29
C GLY A 29 0.49 2.36 -12.48
N LEU A 30 1.64 2.34 -11.83
CA LEU A 30 2.57 1.24 -11.95
C LEU A 30 1.96 -0.06 -11.40
N LEU A 31 1.31 0.04 -10.24
CA LEU A 31 0.68 -1.14 -9.65
C LEU A 31 -0.47 -1.65 -10.51
N ARG A 32 -1.27 -0.75 -11.05
CA ARG A 32 -2.36 -1.17 -11.94
C ARG A 32 -1.82 -1.86 -13.19
N MET A 33 -0.73 -1.34 -13.73
CA MET A 33 -0.11 -1.98 -14.89
C MET A 33 0.44 -3.35 -14.55
N SER A 34 0.76 -3.59 -13.29
CA SER A 34 1.28 -4.87 -12.86
C SER A 34 0.18 -5.88 -12.48
N GLY A 35 -1.08 -5.49 -12.63
CA GLY A 35 -2.20 -6.40 -12.38
C GLY A 35 -2.95 -6.18 -11.08
N TYR A 36 -2.47 -5.30 -10.21
CA TYR A 36 -3.15 -5.05 -8.94
C TYR A 36 -4.39 -4.20 -9.14
N THR A 37 -5.37 -4.40 -8.27
CA THR A 37 -6.55 -3.52 -8.21
C THR A 37 -6.29 -2.50 -7.12
N VAL A 38 -6.22 -1.23 -7.49
CA VAL A 38 -5.81 -0.17 -6.57
C VAL A 38 -6.94 0.80 -6.34
N PHE A 39 -7.23 1.06 -5.06
CA PHE A 39 -8.22 2.04 -4.64
C PHE A 39 -7.48 3.20 -3.99
N GLN A 40 -7.84 4.43 -4.36
CA GLN A 40 -7.18 5.61 -3.83
C GLN A 40 -8.01 6.27 -2.75
N ALA A 41 -7.38 6.64 -1.66
CA ALA A 41 -7.98 7.43 -0.61
C ALA A 41 -7.14 8.69 -0.44
N TYR A 42 -7.79 9.85 -0.37
CA TYR A 42 -7.05 11.09 -0.31
C TYR A 42 -6.94 11.65 1.11
N ASP A 43 -7.47 10.95 2.09
CA ASP A 43 -7.27 11.31 3.50
C ASP A 43 -7.49 10.08 4.37
N ALA A 44 -7.23 10.26 5.67
CA ALA A 44 -7.30 9.13 6.60
C ALA A 44 -8.72 8.59 6.72
N ASP A 45 -9.72 9.47 6.72
CA ASP A 45 -11.10 9.02 6.87
C ASP A 45 -11.53 8.19 5.67
N ALA A 46 -11.14 8.60 4.46
CA ALA A 46 -11.44 7.84 3.28
C ALA A 46 -10.76 6.46 3.31
N ALA A 47 -9.52 6.41 3.81
CA ALA A 47 -8.82 5.14 3.91
C ALA A 47 -9.52 4.20 4.89
N ARG A 48 -9.94 4.73 6.05
CA ARG A 48 -10.67 3.91 7.03
C ARG A 48 -11.97 3.40 6.44
N GLU A 49 -12.68 4.28 5.72
CA GLU A 49 -13.96 3.90 5.15
C GLU A 49 -13.79 2.81 4.10
N LEU A 50 -12.79 2.94 3.23
CA LEU A 50 -12.54 1.93 2.23
C LEU A 50 -12.20 0.58 2.87
N CYS A 51 -11.38 0.60 3.92
CA CYS A 51 -11.04 -0.65 4.59
C CYS A 51 -12.25 -1.30 5.23
N GLY A 52 -13.21 -0.50 5.69
CA GLY A 52 -14.42 -1.06 6.29
C GLY A 52 -15.44 -1.52 5.27
N GLN A 53 -15.42 -0.95 4.07
CA GLN A 53 -16.42 -1.31 3.07
C GLN A 53 -15.95 -2.36 2.08
N LEU A 54 -14.67 -2.43 1.80
CA LEU A 54 -14.16 -3.37 0.82
C LEU A 54 -13.69 -4.63 1.49
N GLU A 55 -13.98 -5.75 0.86
CA GLU A 55 -13.52 -7.03 1.38
C GLU A 55 -12.21 -7.40 0.74
N ASN A 56 -11.44 -8.19 1.45
CA ASN A 56 -10.23 -8.79 0.89
C ASN A 56 -9.17 -7.78 0.49
N ILE A 57 -9.08 -6.67 1.23
CA ILE A 57 -7.96 -5.76 1.04
C ILE A 57 -6.71 -6.46 1.56
N GLU A 58 -5.65 -6.45 0.75
CA GLU A 58 -4.46 -7.21 1.06
C GLU A 58 -3.28 -6.33 1.46
N MET A 59 -3.36 -5.02 1.26
CA MET A 59 -2.25 -4.14 1.60
C MET A 59 -2.71 -2.69 1.65
N LEU A 60 -2.06 -1.91 2.50
CA LEU A 60 -2.23 -0.46 2.54
C LEU A 60 -0.88 0.18 2.25
N ILE A 61 -0.85 1.12 1.32
CA ILE A 61 0.32 1.94 1.05
C ILE A 61 -0.05 3.36 1.44
N LEU A 62 0.81 4.03 2.18
CA LEU A 62 0.46 5.40 2.61
C LEU A 62 1.62 6.36 2.49
N ASN A 63 1.28 7.60 2.17
CA ASN A 63 2.18 8.74 2.23
C ASN A 63 1.43 9.88 2.89
N THR A 64 1.95 10.38 3.99
CA THR A 64 1.31 11.45 4.73
C THR A 64 2.20 12.68 4.80
N THR A 65 3.16 12.79 3.90
CA THR A 65 4.10 13.91 3.89
C THR A 65 3.36 15.23 3.86
N GLY A 66 3.70 16.10 4.80
CA GLY A 66 3.14 17.45 4.82
C GLY A 66 1.73 17.57 5.37
N THR A 67 1.15 16.51 5.89
CA THR A 67 -0.24 16.59 6.30
C THR A 67 -0.43 16.81 7.78
N GLY A 68 0.56 16.54 8.59
CA GLY A 68 0.38 16.56 10.04
C GLY A 68 -0.44 15.39 10.55
N THR A 69 -0.81 14.46 9.69
CA THR A 69 -1.61 13.31 10.11
C THR A 69 -0.75 12.30 10.84
N ASP A 70 -1.32 11.68 11.86
CA ASP A 70 -0.61 10.65 12.60
C ASP A 70 -0.80 9.33 11.87
N SER A 71 0.18 8.98 11.04
CA SER A 71 0.12 7.75 10.27
C SER A 71 0.10 6.52 11.15
N ALA A 72 0.78 6.56 12.28
CA ALA A 72 0.79 5.40 13.18
C ALA A 72 -0.60 5.13 13.73
N THR A 73 -1.34 6.18 14.07
CA THR A 73 -2.71 6.02 14.53
C THR A 73 -3.59 5.46 13.42
N LEU A 74 -3.42 5.97 12.19
CA LEU A 74 -4.20 5.44 11.07
C LEU A 74 -3.96 3.95 10.88
N VAL A 75 -2.71 3.51 10.93
CA VAL A 75 -2.40 2.10 10.77
C VAL A 75 -3.03 1.28 11.90
N ARG A 76 -2.94 1.76 13.13
CA ARG A 76 -3.54 1.04 14.25
C ARG A 76 -5.06 0.93 14.08
N ASP A 77 -5.71 2.02 13.68
CA ASP A 77 -7.16 2.01 13.50
C ASP A 77 -7.58 1.02 12.43
N ILE A 78 -6.86 1.01 11.31
CA ILE A 78 -7.19 0.13 10.22
C ILE A 78 -6.96 -1.32 10.64
N ARG A 79 -5.92 -1.59 11.41
CA ARG A 79 -5.63 -2.95 11.85
C ARG A 79 -6.59 -3.49 12.89
N VAL A 80 -7.42 -2.63 13.49
CA VAL A 80 -8.52 -3.12 14.33
C VAL A 80 -9.47 -3.93 13.47
N GLU A 81 -9.77 -3.43 12.25
CA GLU A 81 -10.67 -4.15 11.35
C GLU A 81 -9.95 -5.20 10.52
N ALA A 82 -8.69 -5.03 10.25
CA ALA A 82 -7.91 -5.92 9.40
C ALA A 82 -6.60 -6.27 10.11
N PRO A 83 -6.64 -7.14 11.11
CA PRO A 83 -5.42 -7.49 11.85
C PRO A 83 -4.38 -8.10 10.92
N GLY A 84 -3.14 -7.66 11.09
CA GLY A 84 -2.06 -8.20 10.27
C GLY A 84 -1.99 -7.66 8.86
N LEU A 85 -2.80 -6.67 8.51
CA LEU A 85 -2.74 -6.11 7.17
C LEU A 85 -1.34 -5.58 6.87
N PRO A 86 -0.71 -6.01 5.78
CA PRO A 86 0.58 -5.46 5.39
C PRO A 86 0.46 -3.97 5.07
N VAL A 87 1.42 -3.18 5.52
CA VAL A 87 1.43 -1.75 5.30
C VAL A 87 2.81 -1.34 4.80
N LEU A 88 2.84 -0.47 3.79
CA LEU A 88 4.07 0.13 3.30
C LEU A 88 3.96 1.64 3.43
N HIS A 89 4.89 2.24 4.12
CA HIS A 89 4.96 3.71 4.22
C HIS A 89 5.94 4.21 3.16
N ILE A 90 5.56 5.20 2.38
CA ILE A 90 6.45 5.83 1.41
C ILE A 90 6.70 7.26 1.89
N GLY A 91 7.96 7.58 2.13
CA GLY A 91 8.33 8.91 2.61
C GLY A 91 9.81 8.98 2.84
N ASN A 92 10.28 10.17 3.20
CA ASN A 92 11.72 10.39 3.33
C ASN A 92 12.23 10.24 4.76
N ALA A 93 11.37 9.91 5.69
CA ALA A 93 11.77 9.70 7.08
C ALA A 93 10.86 8.67 7.70
N GLU A 94 11.42 7.91 8.61
CA GLU A 94 10.61 6.97 9.38
C GLU A 94 9.76 7.74 10.37
N LEU A 95 8.59 7.22 10.68
CA LEU A 95 7.66 7.90 11.54
C LEU A 95 7.66 7.25 12.92
N ASP A 96 7.65 8.08 13.96
CA ASP A 96 7.60 7.57 15.32
C ASP A 96 6.29 6.86 15.57
N GLY A 97 6.34 5.82 16.34
CA GLY A 97 5.12 5.08 16.72
C GLY A 97 4.60 4.13 15.68
N MET A 98 5.23 4.08 14.52
CA MET A 98 4.81 3.15 13.48
C MET A 98 5.14 1.72 13.92
N PRO A 99 4.24 0.76 13.70
CA PRO A 99 4.55 -0.63 14.04
C PRO A 99 5.84 -1.10 13.39
N ALA A 100 6.57 -1.96 14.09
CA ALA A 100 7.90 -2.36 13.64
C ALA A 100 7.88 -3.12 12.31
N ASP A 101 6.77 -3.73 11.97
CA ASP A 101 6.68 -4.48 10.72
C ASP A 101 6.36 -3.62 9.51
N VAL A 102 6.20 -2.30 9.68
CA VAL A 102 5.87 -1.41 8.57
C VAL A 102 7.15 -0.80 8.05
N PRO A 103 7.60 -1.18 6.85
CA PRO A 103 8.81 -0.58 6.28
C PRO A 103 8.53 0.79 5.70
N THR A 104 9.57 1.58 5.57
CA THR A 104 9.51 2.87 4.89
C THR A 104 10.35 2.78 3.62
N LEU A 105 9.73 3.11 2.49
CA LEU A 105 10.40 3.19 1.21
C LEU A 105 10.62 4.66 0.88
N ALA A 106 11.83 5.02 0.53
CA ALA A 106 12.15 6.42 0.22
C ALA A 106 11.40 6.86 -1.03
N GLU A 107 11.05 8.15 -1.08
CA GLU A 107 10.30 8.68 -2.22
C GLU A 107 11.06 8.63 -3.52
N SER A 108 12.38 8.46 -3.47
CA SER A 108 13.17 8.35 -4.68
C SER A 108 13.30 6.91 -5.18
N PHE A 109 12.39 6.04 -4.80
CA PHE A 109 12.44 4.65 -5.21
C PHE A 109 12.40 4.49 -6.73
N THR A 110 12.97 3.38 -7.20
CA THR A 110 12.82 3.02 -8.62
C THR A 110 11.54 2.18 -8.78
N PRO A 111 10.98 2.13 -9.98
CA PRO A 111 9.82 1.27 -10.21
C PRO A 111 10.07 -0.19 -9.83
N ASP A 112 11.24 -0.71 -10.14
CA ASP A 112 11.54 -2.10 -9.81
C ASP A 112 11.59 -2.32 -8.32
N LEU A 113 12.17 -1.38 -7.57
CA LEU A 113 12.23 -1.50 -6.12
C LEU A 113 10.83 -1.47 -5.50
N LEU A 114 9.97 -0.58 -6.01
CA LEU A 114 8.60 -0.54 -5.53
C LEU A 114 7.91 -1.88 -5.74
N LEU A 115 7.99 -2.42 -6.95
CA LEU A 115 7.29 -3.66 -7.27
C LEU A 115 7.83 -4.82 -6.46
N GLU A 116 9.15 -4.88 -6.26
CA GLU A 116 9.73 -5.90 -5.42
C GLU A 116 9.27 -5.78 -3.98
N THR A 117 9.22 -4.57 -3.46
CA THR A 117 8.82 -4.35 -2.07
C THR A 117 7.38 -4.76 -1.87
N VAL A 118 6.50 -4.38 -2.78
CA VAL A 118 5.09 -4.75 -2.69
C VAL A 118 4.94 -6.27 -2.75
N ALA A 119 5.62 -6.92 -3.70
CA ALA A 119 5.52 -8.36 -3.84
C ALA A 119 6.03 -9.07 -2.60
N HIS A 120 7.08 -8.53 -1.98
CA HIS A 120 7.65 -9.13 -0.78
C HIS A 120 6.71 -9.01 0.42
N LEU A 121 5.99 -7.89 0.52
CA LEU A 121 5.11 -7.69 1.67
C LEU A 121 3.78 -8.41 1.52
N LEU A 122 3.32 -8.64 0.31
CA LEU A 122 2.05 -9.35 0.13
C LEU A 122 2.27 -10.84 0.40
N PRO A 123 1.34 -11.46 1.13
CA PRO A 123 1.48 -12.89 1.36
C PRO A 123 1.33 -13.65 0.05
N ALA A 124 1.96 -14.79 -0.02
CA ALA A 124 1.85 -15.62 -1.19
C ALA A 124 0.38 -15.99 -1.38
N ARG A 125 -0.08 -15.86 -2.62
CA ARG A 125 -1.41 -16.26 -2.89
C ARG A 125 -1.38 -17.75 -3.10
N ASP A 126 -2.14 -18.45 -2.28
CA ASP A 126 -1.94 -19.74 -2.26
C ASP A 126 -2.60 -20.51 -3.18
N GLY A 127 -3.11 -20.35 -3.92
CA GLY A 127 -3.71 -21.14 -4.77
C GLY A 127 -2.98 -22.14 -5.37
N THR A 128 -1.92 -22.21 -5.02
CA THR A 128 -1.24 -22.96 -5.69
C THR A 128 -1.02 -24.09 -5.08
N ARG A 129 -1.26 -24.42 -4.90
CA ARG A 129 -0.82 -25.34 -4.47
C ARG A 129 -1.40 -25.95 -4.38
#